data_24325b27facbb5b747702546c0d035a7
#
_entry.id   24325b27facbb5b747702546c0d035a7
#
_cell.length_a   1.000
_cell.length_b   1.000
_cell.length_c   1.000
_cell.angle_alpha   90.00
_cell.angle_beta   90.00
_cell.angle_gamma   90.00
#
_symmetry.space_group_name_H-M   'P 1'
#
loop_
_entity.id
_entity.type
_entity.pdbx_description
1 polymer ?
#
loop_
_entity_poly.entity_id
_entity_poly.type
_entity_poly.pdbx_seq_one_letter_code
_entity_poly.pdbx_strand_id
1 'polypeptide(L)'
;DFCGEILVKDIGIDERCENTLYPVVTPFDVTKARAALPFRPADGHKGTFGKVVSVAGSESYIGAAGLSAMAAMRTGVGLFELCTAKSVVNSLSAGMYECTYSAMKTDKDGFMVAENAETILKKCEKASCLLIGCGLGHTTQTEKLVAELIENAEIPIVLDADGINSLCPNIDVLLKKKSTVILTPHPAELQGFVA
;
A
#
# COMPACT_ATOMS: atom_id res chain seq x y z
N ASP A 1 -2.31 20.11 -12.68
CA ASP A 1 -2.91 21.32 -13.27
C ASP A 1 -3.20 22.44 -12.26
N PHE A 2 -2.46 22.46 -11.14
CA PHE A 2 -2.60 23.50 -10.10
C PHE A 2 -1.52 24.58 -10.16
N CYS A 3 -0.50 24.39 -11.01
CA CYS A 3 0.67 25.28 -11.10
C CYS A 3 0.62 26.26 -12.28
N GLY A 4 -0.36 26.20 -13.16
CA GLY A 4 -0.35 27.00 -14.38
C GLY A 4 0.79 26.63 -15.32
N GLU A 5 1.38 27.64 -16.00
CA GLU A 5 2.52 27.43 -16.89
C GLU A 5 3.82 27.34 -16.07
N ILE A 6 4.57 26.26 -16.25
CA ILE A 6 5.87 26.06 -15.62
C ILE A 6 6.96 26.39 -16.62
N LEU A 7 7.74 27.45 -16.35
CA LEU A 7 8.90 27.85 -17.15
C LEU A 7 10.18 27.45 -16.44
N VAL A 8 10.92 26.53 -17.06
CA VAL A 8 12.27 26.15 -16.61
C VAL A 8 13.30 26.92 -17.40
N LYS A 9 14.14 27.70 -16.71
CA LYS A 9 15.22 28.44 -17.31
C LYS A 9 16.55 28.02 -16.69
N ASP A 10 17.56 27.85 -17.55
CA ASP A 10 18.93 27.67 -17.12
C ASP A 10 19.44 28.96 -16.45
N ILE A 11 19.99 28.85 -15.27
CA ILE A 11 20.58 29.93 -14.49
C ILE A 11 22.10 29.82 -14.40
N GLY A 12 22.72 28.96 -15.21
CA GLY A 12 24.17 28.79 -15.30
C GLY A 12 24.78 27.94 -14.17
N ILE A 13 23.99 27.04 -13.54
CA ILE A 13 24.53 26.05 -12.62
C ILE A 13 25.16 24.93 -13.45
N ASP A 14 26.42 24.62 -13.20
CA ASP A 14 27.16 23.58 -13.90
C ASP A 14 26.57 22.19 -13.55
N GLU A 15 26.29 21.35 -14.56
CA GLU A 15 25.77 19.99 -14.41
C GLU A 15 26.62 19.13 -13.46
N ARG A 16 27.92 19.44 -13.31
CA ARG A 16 28.78 18.75 -12.33
C ARG A 16 28.38 19.02 -10.89
N CYS A 17 27.71 20.15 -10.61
CA CYS A 17 27.17 20.44 -9.28
C CYS A 17 25.94 19.63 -9.00
N GLU A 18 25.12 19.28 -9.98
CA GLU A 18 23.90 18.45 -9.80
C GLU A 18 24.26 17.03 -9.40
N ASN A 19 25.37 16.48 -9.91
CA ASN A 19 25.82 15.12 -9.58
C ASN A 19 26.32 14.95 -8.14
N THR A 20 26.49 16.04 -7.39
CA THR A 20 26.91 16.00 -5.97
C THR A 20 25.74 16.08 -5.00
N LEU A 21 24.54 16.39 -5.49
CA LEU A 21 23.34 16.49 -4.68
C LEU A 21 22.68 15.10 -4.51
N TYR A 22 22.61 14.62 -3.28
CA TYR A 22 21.90 13.41 -2.94
C TYR A 22 20.83 13.72 -1.88
N PRO A 23 19.59 13.22 -2.04
CA PRO A 23 19.03 12.47 -3.17
C PRO A 23 18.61 13.35 -4.35
N VAL A 24 18.77 12.83 -5.56
CA VAL A 24 18.27 13.50 -6.77
C VAL A 24 16.77 13.23 -6.87
N VAL A 25 15.96 14.27 -6.81
CA VAL A 25 14.52 14.19 -7.09
C VAL A 25 14.32 14.24 -8.60
N THR A 26 13.91 13.12 -9.18
CA THR A 26 13.63 13.05 -10.61
C THR A 26 12.13 13.16 -10.86
N PRO A 27 11.65 14.12 -11.65
CA PRO A 27 10.23 14.20 -12.00
C PRO A 27 9.75 12.91 -12.68
N PHE A 28 8.58 12.42 -12.29
CA PHE A 28 7.96 11.24 -12.89
C PHE A 28 7.02 11.72 -14.00
N ASP A 29 7.52 11.72 -15.24
CA ASP A 29 6.78 12.14 -16.43
C ASP A 29 6.05 10.98 -17.13
N VAL A 30 5.27 11.30 -18.15
CA VAL A 30 4.50 10.32 -18.94
C VAL A 30 5.40 9.26 -19.58
N THR A 31 6.62 9.62 -19.99
CA THR A 31 7.57 8.70 -20.63
C THR A 31 8.06 7.68 -19.63
N LYS A 32 8.45 8.11 -18.44
CA LYS A 32 8.84 7.22 -17.33
C LYS A 32 7.68 6.36 -16.85
N ALA A 33 6.48 6.95 -16.78
CA ALA A 33 5.27 6.20 -16.44
C ALA A 33 5.00 5.06 -17.43
N ARG A 34 5.10 5.35 -18.74
CA ARG A 34 4.93 4.32 -19.78
C ARG A 34 6.01 3.25 -19.74
N ALA A 35 7.25 3.62 -19.47
CA ALA A 35 8.36 2.67 -19.35
C ALA A 35 8.24 1.76 -18.10
N ALA A 36 7.60 2.25 -17.03
CA ALA A 36 7.38 1.51 -15.82
C ALA A 36 6.18 0.53 -15.91
N LEU A 37 5.27 0.71 -16.88
CA LEU A 37 4.15 -0.20 -17.06
C LEU A 37 4.63 -1.55 -17.60
N PRO A 38 4.24 -2.68 -16.98
CA PRO A 38 4.59 -4.01 -17.46
C PRO A 38 3.92 -4.28 -18.82
N PHE A 39 4.63 -5.01 -19.68
CA PHE A 39 4.03 -5.52 -20.92
C PHE A 39 2.83 -6.43 -20.60
N ARG A 40 1.74 -6.24 -21.33
CA ARG A 40 0.52 -7.05 -21.20
C ARG A 40 0.36 -7.92 -22.44
N PRO A 41 0.72 -9.23 -22.37
CA PRO A 41 0.58 -10.15 -23.49
C PRO A 41 -0.90 -10.36 -23.85
N ALA A 42 -1.20 -10.56 -25.13
CA ALA A 42 -2.57 -10.72 -25.61
C ALA A 42 -3.26 -12.00 -25.09
N ASP A 43 -2.46 -13.03 -24.75
CA ASP A 43 -2.91 -14.31 -24.16
C ASP A 43 -2.84 -14.30 -22.63
N GLY A 44 -2.59 -13.14 -22.02
CA GLY A 44 -2.52 -13.00 -20.56
C GLY A 44 -3.87 -13.27 -19.88
N HIS A 45 -3.82 -13.91 -18.73
CA HIS A 45 -4.97 -14.20 -17.88
C HIS A 45 -4.79 -13.59 -16.49
N LYS A 46 -5.83 -13.63 -15.64
CA LYS A 46 -5.80 -13.04 -14.30
C LYS A 46 -4.58 -13.45 -13.46
N GLY A 47 -4.08 -14.66 -13.58
CA GLY A 47 -2.89 -15.12 -12.86
C GLY A 47 -1.58 -14.49 -13.38
N THR A 48 -1.52 -14.10 -14.68
CA THR A 48 -0.35 -13.44 -15.28
C THR A 48 -0.08 -12.07 -14.65
N PHE A 49 -1.14 -11.37 -14.25
CA PHE A 49 -1.06 -9.99 -13.74
C PHE A 49 -1.01 -9.90 -12.21
N GLY A 50 -0.75 -11.02 -11.57
CA GLY A 50 -0.52 -11.11 -10.13
C GLY A 50 -1.76 -10.95 -9.28
N LYS A 51 -1.57 -11.16 -7.99
CA LYS A 51 -2.61 -10.99 -6.96
C LYS A 51 -2.11 -10.01 -5.90
N VAL A 52 -2.94 -9.04 -5.54
CA VAL A 52 -2.74 -8.18 -4.38
C VAL A 52 -3.65 -8.68 -3.24
N VAL A 53 -3.06 -8.87 -2.06
CA VAL A 53 -3.79 -8.97 -0.80
C VAL A 53 -3.72 -7.61 -0.13
N SER A 54 -4.86 -7.09 0.30
CA SER A 54 -4.92 -5.78 0.96
C SER A 54 -5.50 -5.91 2.36
N VAL A 55 -4.86 -5.28 3.34
CA VAL A 55 -5.30 -5.15 4.73
C VAL A 55 -5.67 -3.67 4.92
N ALA A 56 -6.94 -3.36 4.76
CA ALA A 56 -7.43 -1.99 4.68
C ALA A 56 -8.86 -1.87 5.17
N GLY A 57 -9.24 -0.65 5.55
CA GLY A 57 -10.58 -0.33 6.01
C GLY A 57 -10.86 -0.75 7.44
N SER A 58 -11.71 0.03 8.06
CA SER A 58 -12.30 -0.19 9.37
C SER A 58 -13.73 0.34 9.34
N GLU A 59 -14.48 0.17 10.41
CA GLU A 59 -15.86 0.63 10.46
C GLU A 59 -16.00 2.14 10.17
N SER A 60 -14.99 2.94 10.58
CA SER A 60 -14.94 4.38 10.34
C SER A 60 -14.39 4.80 8.96
N TYR A 61 -13.63 3.92 8.28
CA TYR A 61 -12.88 4.26 7.06
C TYR A 61 -13.16 3.30 5.89
N ILE A 62 -14.44 3.03 5.64
CA ILE A 62 -14.89 2.12 4.57
C ILE A 62 -14.40 2.57 3.18
N GLY A 63 -14.49 3.87 2.91
CA GLY A 63 -14.15 4.44 1.60
C GLY A 63 -12.69 4.26 1.20
N ALA A 64 -11.76 4.32 2.16
CA ALA A 64 -10.33 4.15 1.91
C ALA A 64 -10.00 2.75 1.35
N ALA A 65 -10.61 1.71 1.91
CA ALA A 65 -10.49 0.34 1.38
C ALA A 65 -11.03 0.22 -0.04
N GLY A 66 -12.18 0.85 -0.31
CA GLY A 66 -12.79 0.88 -1.64
C GLY A 66 -11.92 1.59 -2.68
N LEU A 67 -11.36 2.76 -2.32
CA LEU A 67 -10.47 3.53 -3.19
C LEU A 67 -9.19 2.77 -3.51
N SER A 68 -8.55 2.15 -2.54
CA SER A 68 -7.33 1.36 -2.75
C SER A 68 -7.58 0.14 -3.64
N ALA A 69 -8.70 -0.56 -3.43
CA ALA A 69 -9.10 -1.68 -4.28
C ALA A 69 -9.37 -1.24 -5.73
N MET A 70 -10.10 -0.14 -5.91
CA MET A 70 -10.42 0.42 -7.22
C MET A 70 -9.16 0.87 -7.96
N ALA A 71 -8.22 1.51 -7.26
CA ALA A 71 -6.95 1.93 -7.82
C ALA A 71 -6.13 0.71 -8.29
N ALA A 72 -5.99 -0.32 -7.47
CA ALA A 72 -5.28 -1.54 -7.82
C ALA A 72 -5.89 -2.24 -9.05
N MET A 73 -7.21 -2.36 -9.11
CA MET A 73 -7.89 -2.98 -10.26
C MET A 73 -7.73 -2.15 -11.54
N ARG A 74 -7.80 -0.82 -11.45
CA ARG A 74 -7.60 0.09 -12.60
C ARG A 74 -6.17 0.10 -13.12
N THR A 75 -5.17 -0.13 -12.27
CA THR A 75 -3.77 -0.30 -12.71
C THR A 75 -3.53 -1.66 -13.37
N GLY A 76 -4.50 -2.58 -13.27
CA GLY A 76 -4.50 -3.82 -14.03
C GLY A 76 -4.01 -5.04 -13.27
N VAL A 77 -4.11 -5.07 -11.94
CA VAL A 77 -3.86 -6.28 -11.16
C VAL A 77 -4.83 -7.39 -11.60
N GLY A 78 -4.35 -8.62 -11.66
CA GLY A 78 -5.17 -9.75 -12.11
C GLY A 78 -6.22 -10.20 -11.08
N LEU A 79 -5.87 -10.13 -9.80
CA LEU A 79 -6.74 -10.47 -8.66
C LEU A 79 -6.49 -9.52 -7.50
N PHE A 80 -7.57 -9.08 -6.85
CA PHE A 80 -7.49 -8.30 -5.62
C PHE A 80 -8.32 -8.97 -4.52
N GLU A 81 -7.71 -9.20 -3.36
CA GLU A 81 -8.37 -9.73 -2.18
C GLU A 81 -8.29 -8.73 -1.04
N LEU A 82 -9.44 -8.25 -0.59
CA LEU A 82 -9.56 -7.31 0.53
C LEU A 82 -9.82 -8.06 1.84
N CYS A 83 -8.84 -8.03 2.73
CA CYS A 83 -8.95 -8.44 4.13
C CYS A 83 -9.38 -7.24 4.97
N THR A 84 -10.60 -7.25 5.50
CA THR A 84 -11.21 -6.08 6.12
C THR A 84 -12.29 -6.45 7.14
N ALA A 85 -12.81 -5.47 7.87
CA ALA A 85 -13.93 -5.65 8.78
C ALA A 85 -15.19 -6.14 8.04
N LYS A 86 -16.03 -6.92 8.73
CA LYS A 86 -17.27 -7.43 8.13
C LYS A 86 -18.23 -6.33 7.68
N SER A 87 -18.28 -5.21 8.39
CA SER A 87 -19.06 -4.02 8.02
C SER A 87 -18.62 -3.43 6.69
N VAL A 88 -17.31 -3.37 6.45
CA VAL A 88 -16.71 -2.90 5.18
C VAL A 88 -17.06 -3.86 4.04
N VAL A 89 -16.96 -5.19 4.26
CA VAL A 89 -17.38 -6.18 3.25
C VAL A 89 -18.83 -5.95 2.85
N ASN A 90 -19.74 -5.81 3.81
CA ASN A 90 -21.15 -5.61 3.54
C ASN A 90 -21.43 -4.33 2.74
N SER A 91 -20.67 -3.27 3.00
CA SER A 91 -20.83 -1.98 2.33
C SER A 91 -20.27 -1.97 0.91
N LEU A 92 -19.11 -2.59 0.68
CA LEU A 92 -18.42 -2.51 -0.61
C LEU A 92 -18.85 -3.60 -1.60
N SER A 93 -19.23 -4.78 -1.14
CA SER A 93 -19.58 -5.92 -2.01
C SER A 93 -20.78 -5.66 -2.92
N ALA A 94 -21.64 -4.71 -2.58
CA ALA A 94 -22.78 -4.31 -3.40
C ALA A 94 -22.40 -3.52 -4.66
N GLY A 95 -21.18 -2.96 -4.72
CA GLY A 95 -20.73 -2.11 -5.82
C GLY A 95 -19.37 -2.48 -6.43
N MET A 96 -18.63 -3.39 -5.80
CA MET A 96 -17.28 -3.79 -6.26
C MET A 96 -17.23 -5.30 -6.48
N TYR A 97 -17.74 -5.74 -7.62
CA TYR A 97 -17.94 -7.15 -7.96
C TYR A 97 -16.66 -7.90 -8.33
N GLU A 98 -15.62 -7.20 -8.79
CA GLU A 98 -14.34 -7.77 -9.21
C GLU A 98 -13.41 -8.07 -8.02
N CYS A 99 -13.74 -7.52 -6.85
CA CYS A 99 -12.98 -7.72 -5.63
C CYS A 99 -13.39 -9.00 -4.91
N THR A 100 -12.42 -9.76 -4.41
CA THR A 100 -12.70 -10.83 -3.45
C THR A 100 -12.54 -10.29 -2.04
N TYR A 101 -13.34 -10.80 -1.10
CA TYR A 101 -13.40 -10.29 0.26
C TYR A 101 -13.11 -11.37 1.29
N SER A 102 -12.39 -10.99 2.33
CA SER A 102 -12.18 -11.80 3.50
C SER A 102 -12.52 -11.00 4.75
N ALA A 103 -13.61 -11.35 5.38
CA ALA A 103 -14.02 -10.72 6.64
C ALA A 103 -13.07 -11.16 7.76
N MET A 104 -12.44 -10.18 8.40
CA MET A 104 -11.51 -10.34 9.49
C MET A 104 -12.20 -10.11 10.84
N LYS A 105 -11.61 -10.66 11.91
CA LYS A 105 -12.01 -10.36 13.27
C LYS A 105 -11.73 -8.90 13.59
N THR A 106 -12.65 -8.27 14.32
CA THR A 106 -12.51 -6.91 14.82
C THR A 106 -12.71 -6.86 16.33
N ASP A 107 -12.18 -5.81 16.93
CA ASP A 107 -12.57 -5.43 18.29
C ASP A 107 -13.99 -4.81 18.31
N LYS A 108 -14.41 -4.36 19.49
CA LYS A 108 -15.73 -3.74 19.71
C LYS A 108 -15.93 -2.42 18.96
N ASP A 109 -14.84 -1.76 18.59
CA ASP A 109 -14.82 -0.46 17.90
C ASP A 109 -14.65 -0.61 16.38
N GLY A 110 -14.64 -1.86 15.87
CA GLY A 110 -14.59 -2.18 14.44
C GLY A 110 -13.19 -2.16 13.82
N PHE A 111 -12.11 -2.14 14.63
CA PHE A 111 -10.74 -2.23 14.16
C PHE A 111 -10.24 -3.68 14.13
N MET A 112 -9.45 -4.02 13.12
CA MET A 112 -8.89 -5.37 13.00
C MET A 112 -7.93 -5.69 14.16
N VAL A 113 -8.00 -6.95 14.63
CA VAL A 113 -7.15 -7.43 15.73
C VAL A 113 -5.96 -8.24 15.24
N ALA A 114 -4.90 -8.32 16.06
CA ALA A 114 -3.65 -9.01 15.73
C ALA A 114 -3.84 -10.49 15.38
N GLU A 115 -4.82 -11.16 15.97
CA GLU A 115 -5.13 -12.57 15.67
C GLU A 115 -5.40 -12.89 14.19
N ASN A 116 -5.64 -11.88 13.36
CA ASN A 116 -5.84 -12.07 11.92
C ASN A 116 -4.55 -12.36 11.16
N ALA A 117 -3.37 -12.10 11.74
CA ALA A 117 -2.09 -12.16 11.05
C ALA A 117 -1.86 -13.51 10.35
N GLU A 118 -2.02 -14.63 11.04
CA GLU A 118 -1.85 -15.97 10.46
C GLU A 118 -2.77 -16.20 9.24
N THR A 119 -4.03 -15.77 9.33
CA THR A 119 -5.00 -15.90 8.26
C THR A 119 -4.59 -15.08 7.03
N ILE A 120 -4.10 -13.86 7.25
CA ILE A 120 -3.64 -12.95 6.19
C ILE A 120 -2.36 -13.49 5.56
N LEU A 121 -1.39 -13.96 6.35
CA LEU A 121 -0.14 -14.54 5.87
C LEU A 121 -0.37 -15.75 4.97
N LYS A 122 -1.29 -16.64 5.32
CA LYS A 122 -1.69 -17.76 4.43
C LYS A 122 -2.22 -17.30 3.07
N LYS A 123 -2.89 -16.15 3.02
CA LYS A 123 -3.36 -15.57 1.75
C LYS A 123 -2.23 -14.97 0.93
N CYS A 124 -1.18 -14.50 1.61
CA CYS A 124 0.01 -13.95 1.01
C CYS A 124 0.87 -15.01 0.30
N GLU A 125 0.82 -16.29 0.68
CA GLU A 125 1.58 -17.39 0.04
C GLU A 125 1.38 -17.46 -1.49
N LYS A 126 0.22 -17.04 -1.99
CA LYS A 126 -0.14 -17.03 -3.41
C LYS A 126 -0.36 -15.62 -3.96
N ALA A 127 0.16 -14.61 -3.27
CA ALA A 127 0.05 -13.22 -3.67
C ALA A 127 1.38 -12.67 -4.18
N SER A 128 1.30 -11.64 -5.00
CA SER A 128 2.45 -10.93 -5.56
C SER A 128 2.84 -9.71 -4.74
N CYS A 129 1.90 -9.18 -3.95
CA CYS A 129 2.11 -7.99 -3.13
C CYS A 129 1.09 -7.95 -1.99
N LEU A 130 1.50 -7.39 -0.85
CA LEU A 130 0.66 -7.08 0.30
C LEU A 130 0.57 -5.56 0.45
N LEU A 131 -0.64 -5.01 0.40
CA LEU A 131 -0.94 -3.60 0.68
C LEU A 131 -1.51 -3.48 2.09
N ILE A 132 -0.97 -2.60 2.91
CA ILE A 132 -1.42 -2.43 4.30
C ILE A 132 -1.62 -0.95 4.61
N GLY A 133 -2.76 -0.61 5.22
CA GLY A 133 -2.91 0.62 5.98
C GLY A 133 -4.04 1.56 5.56
N CYS A 134 -4.47 1.57 4.31
CA CYS A 134 -5.50 2.51 3.84
C CYS A 134 -6.79 2.43 4.69
N GLY A 135 -6.96 3.35 5.64
CA GLY A 135 -8.11 3.39 6.56
C GLY A 135 -8.18 2.22 7.55
N LEU A 136 -7.05 1.64 7.90
CA LEU A 136 -6.95 0.53 8.85
C LEU A 136 -7.33 0.94 10.27
N GLY A 137 -7.07 2.20 10.62
CA GLY A 137 -7.12 2.73 11.97
C GLY A 137 -5.86 2.44 12.76
N HIS A 138 -5.55 3.30 13.73
CA HIS A 138 -4.35 3.20 14.54
C HIS A 138 -4.71 2.84 15.99
N THR A 139 -4.46 1.59 16.36
CA THR A 139 -4.70 1.02 17.69
C THR A 139 -3.55 0.08 18.05
N THR A 140 -3.38 -0.24 19.33
CA THR A 140 -2.39 -1.25 19.76
C THR A 140 -2.57 -2.61 19.08
N GLN A 141 -3.81 -2.97 18.67
CA GLN A 141 -4.08 -4.22 17.96
C GLN A 141 -3.62 -4.13 16.49
N THR A 142 -3.88 -3.00 15.82
CA THR A 142 -3.42 -2.79 14.45
C THR A 142 -1.91 -2.62 14.37
N GLU A 143 -1.26 -2.00 15.36
CA GLU A 143 0.21 -1.95 15.47
C GLU A 143 0.82 -3.35 15.50
N LYS A 144 0.30 -4.24 16.38
CA LYS A 144 0.74 -5.64 16.46
C LYS A 144 0.49 -6.40 15.17
N LEU A 145 -0.69 -6.23 14.57
CA LEU A 145 -1.04 -6.84 13.30
C LEU A 145 -0.05 -6.44 12.19
N VAL A 146 0.21 -5.14 12.04
CA VAL A 146 1.11 -4.60 11.03
C VAL A 146 2.54 -5.10 11.23
N ALA A 147 3.04 -5.06 12.48
CA ALA A 147 4.38 -5.55 12.81
C ALA A 147 4.54 -7.04 12.45
N GLU A 148 3.58 -7.88 12.82
CA GLU A 148 3.59 -9.32 12.54
C GLU A 148 3.52 -9.61 11.03
N LEU A 149 2.70 -8.87 10.29
CA LEU A 149 2.62 -9.00 8.84
C LEU A 149 3.92 -8.58 8.16
N ILE A 150 4.55 -7.48 8.59
CA ILE A 150 5.83 -7.04 8.04
C ILE A 150 6.92 -8.08 8.33
N GLU A 151 7.01 -8.58 9.53
CA GLU A 151 8.05 -9.53 9.92
C GLU A 151 7.96 -10.85 9.14
N ASN A 152 6.75 -11.36 8.92
CA ASN A 152 6.53 -12.72 8.42
C ASN A 152 6.10 -12.83 6.95
N ALA A 153 5.62 -11.76 6.30
CA ALA A 153 5.28 -11.85 4.88
C ALA A 153 6.55 -11.94 4.02
N GLU A 154 6.67 -12.89 3.13
CA GLU A 154 7.83 -13.10 2.25
C GLU A 154 7.75 -12.34 0.92
N ILE A 155 6.61 -11.72 0.64
CA ILE A 155 6.32 -10.96 -0.59
C ILE A 155 6.56 -9.46 -0.39
N PRO A 156 6.70 -8.67 -1.48
CA PRO A 156 6.76 -7.21 -1.41
C PRO A 156 5.57 -6.61 -0.67
N ILE A 157 5.82 -5.57 0.13
CA ILE A 157 4.81 -4.87 0.92
C ILE A 157 4.75 -3.40 0.50
N VAL A 158 3.55 -2.86 0.38
CA VAL A 158 3.28 -1.43 0.30
C VAL A 158 2.58 -1.01 1.58
N LEU A 159 3.16 -0.04 2.28
CA LEU A 159 2.59 0.56 3.49
C LEU A 159 2.16 1.99 3.22
N ASP A 160 0.92 2.29 3.57
CA ASP A 160 0.31 3.60 3.42
C ASP A 160 -0.45 4.00 4.69
N ALA A 161 -0.61 5.27 4.93
CA ALA A 161 -1.48 5.82 5.98
C ALA A 161 -1.29 5.13 7.35
N ASP A 162 -2.34 4.53 7.91
CA ASP A 162 -2.29 3.88 9.24
C ASP A 162 -1.32 2.69 9.30
N GLY A 163 -0.95 2.10 8.16
CA GLY A 163 0.12 1.10 8.10
C GLY A 163 1.48 1.72 8.44
N ILE A 164 1.74 2.95 7.99
CA ILE A 164 2.93 3.72 8.31
C ILE A 164 2.89 4.14 9.78
N ASN A 165 1.76 4.71 10.23
CA ASN A 165 1.59 5.12 11.63
C ASN A 165 1.80 3.94 12.61
N SER A 166 1.29 2.77 12.26
CA SER A 166 1.45 1.54 13.05
C SER A 166 2.88 0.98 13.05
N LEU A 167 3.69 1.33 12.04
CA LEU A 167 5.08 0.92 11.95
C LEU A 167 5.98 1.78 12.86
N CYS A 168 5.67 3.07 13.05
CA CYS A 168 6.53 4.00 13.78
C CYS A 168 7.03 3.49 15.13
N PRO A 169 6.21 2.85 16.00
CA PRO A 169 6.67 2.31 17.27
C PRO A 169 7.62 1.11 17.14
N ASN A 170 7.66 0.47 15.97
CA ASN A 170 8.36 -0.80 15.74
C ASN A 170 9.19 -0.79 14.45
N ILE A 171 9.77 0.33 14.08
CA ILE A 171 10.50 0.52 12.80
C ILE A 171 11.63 -0.52 12.59
N ASP A 172 12.19 -1.04 13.66
CA ASP A 172 13.28 -2.04 13.62
C ASP A 172 12.86 -3.37 12.95
N VAL A 173 11.55 -3.63 12.79
CA VAL A 173 11.10 -4.82 12.05
C VAL A 173 11.53 -4.76 10.58
N LEU A 174 11.74 -3.56 10.02
CA LEU A 174 12.23 -3.38 8.66
C LEU A 174 13.67 -3.89 8.48
N LEU A 175 14.50 -3.84 9.52
CA LEU A 175 15.90 -4.29 9.47
C LEU A 175 16.00 -5.81 9.23
N LYS A 176 14.98 -6.56 9.63
CA LYS A 176 14.90 -8.01 9.46
C LYS A 176 14.27 -8.43 8.15
N LYS A 177 13.65 -7.47 7.44
CA LYS A 177 12.87 -7.75 6.24
C LYS A 177 13.75 -8.06 5.03
N LYS A 178 13.48 -9.18 4.36
CA LYS A 178 14.22 -9.61 3.16
C LYS A 178 13.56 -9.19 1.85
N SER A 179 12.25 -9.01 1.83
CA SER A 179 11.52 -8.53 0.66
C SER A 179 11.40 -7.01 0.64
N THR A 180 11.12 -6.44 -0.52
CA THR A 180 10.96 -4.99 -0.70
C THR A 180 9.80 -4.46 0.14
N VAL A 181 10.02 -3.34 0.82
CA VAL A 181 8.97 -2.55 1.46
C VAL A 181 8.96 -1.16 0.84
N ILE A 182 7.80 -0.73 0.38
CA ILE A 182 7.56 0.60 -0.17
C ILE A 182 6.69 1.36 0.81
N LEU A 183 7.13 2.53 1.21
CA LEU A 183 6.38 3.46 2.05
C LEU A 183 5.88 4.63 1.19
N THR A 184 4.64 5.07 1.40
CA THR A 184 4.03 6.21 0.68
C THR A 184 3.64 7.34 1.63
N PRO A 185 4.56 7.82 2.50
CA PRO A 185 4.24 8.76 3.57
C PRO A 185 3.99 10.16 3.03
N HIS A 186 3.00 10.84 3.58
CA HIS A 186 2.92 12.28 3.50
C HIS A 186 3.81 12.94 4.60
N PRO A 187 4.08 14.28 4.54
CA PRO A 187 5.04 14.92 5.45
C PRO A 187 4.77 14.70 6.95
N ALA A 188 3.50 14.65 7.37
CA ALA A 188 3.19 14.43 8.78
C ALA A 188 3.45 12.98 9.24
N GLU A 189 3.26 11.98 8.36
CA GLU A 189 3.60 10.58 8.66
C GLU A 189 5.12 10.39 8.78
N LEU A 190 5.91 11.11 7.94
CA LEU A 190 7.37 11.10 8.06
C LEU A 190 7.87 11.64 9.40
N GLN A 191 7.17 12.61 9.98
CA GLN A 191 7.54 13.14 11.31
C GLN A 191 7.50 12.06 12.40
N GLY A 192 6.59 11.09 12.29
CA GLY A 192 6.50 9.97 13.22
C GLY A 192 7.74 9.05 13.24
N PHE A 193 8.60 9.09 12.20
CA PHE A 193 9.86 8.34 12.17
C PHE A 193 11.05 9.11 12.75
N VAL A 194 10.93 10.41 12.97
CA VAL A 194 12.05 11.30 13.36
C VAL A 194 11.90 11.78 14.81
N ALA A 195 10.72 11.57 15.41
CA ALA A 195 10.42 11.92 16.79
C ALA A 195 10.82 10.81 17.74
#